data_4bf1ffe67a4a7e68efa9ce92d69c90dd
#
_entry.id   4bf1ffe67a4a7e68efa9ce92d69c90dd
#
_cell.length_a   1.000
_cell.length_b   1.000
_cell.length_c   1.000
_cell.angle_alpha   90.00
_cell.angle_beta   90.00
_cell.angle_gamma   90.00
#
_symmetry.space_group_name_H-M   'P 1'
#
loop_
_entity.id
_entity.type
_entity.pdbx_description
1 polymer ?
#
loop_
_entity_poly.entity_id
_entity_poly.type
_entity_poly.pdbx_seq_one_letter_code
_entity_poly.pdbx_strand_id
1 'polypeptide(L)'
;MNTNSTLLLTAMALSLTACGGGGGSSDVSSAVGEVLTGRLIDSAVTGMRYETPTQSGVTDADGSFSYMANETVIFSLGDIVLPPVTSAPVVTPLDVFSTSNIADARVINLTRLLQSLDEDGNADNGITLTSTAAASATGLTVDFGSTSFDSQVNNLVANSGSVITSLIDGESALDHFQETLFQEGIEERPQAPANPVTDAPDTSDEQPTSSDNPATHPLVGTSAEFSNFAHGIEGTLTFLDDRTFEVSNFSYDGGGPSVFFYLGTDGDYSSAGVGRLVGPRLNGRSYNSETITVTLPDDITLDDFNGVSVWCDIFFANFGDATF
;
A
#
# COMPACT_ATOMS: atom_id res chain seq x y z
N MET A 1 32.04 40.35 42.51
CA MET A 1 33.40 40.53 41.96
C MET A 1 33.59 39.41 40.98
N ASN A 2 33.24 39.67 39.75
CA ASN A 2 34.12 39.87 38.58
C ASN A 2 34.90 38.58 38.20
N THR A 3 34.94 38.10 36.99
CA THR A 3 34.99 38.73 35.68
C THR A 3 34.68 37.72 34.57
N ASN A 4 33.97 38.17 33.55
CA ASN A 4 33.84 37.49 32.24
C ASN A 4 35.19 37.45 31.52
N SER A 5 35.48 36.37 30.81
CA SER A 5 36.48 36.35 29.74
C SER A 5 35.91 35.74 28.47
N THR A 6 35.59 36.58 27.54
CA THR A 6 35.24 36.32 26.15
C THR A 6 36.51 36.07 25.36
N LEU A 7 36.66 34.88 24.76
CA LEU A 7 37.78 34.61 23.82
C LEU A 7 37.28 34.83 22.38
N LEU A 8 37.75 35.87 21.75
CA LEU A 8 37.62 36.10 20.31
C LEU A 8 38.67 35.26 19.58
N LEU A 9 38.28 34.36 18.70
CA LEU A 9 39.21 33.71 17.76
C LEU A 9 39.16 34.53 16.45
N THR A 10 40.31 35.21 16.17
CA THR A 10 40.56 35.92 14.92
C THR A 10 41.02 34.93 13.86
N ALA A 11 40.29 34.77 12.77
CA ALA A 11 40.73 34.03 11.60
C ALA A 11 41.74 34.84 10.79
N MET A 12 42.95 34.32 10.63
CA MET A 12 44.04 34.95 9.85
C MET A 12 44.01 34.32 8.44
N ALA A 13 43.57 35.09 7.45
CA ALA A 13 43.65 34.72 6.04
C ALA A 13 45.10 34.92 5.55
N LEU A 14 45.76 33.85 5.13
CA LEU A 14 47.01 33.90 4.41
C LEU A 14 46.78 33.89 2.92
N SER A 15 46.97 35.00 2.24
CA SER A 15 47.01 35.10 0.79
C SER A 15 48.44 34.75 0.30
N LEU A 16 48.58 33.63 -0.40
CA LEU A 16 49.81 33.36 -1.20
C LEU A 16 49.52 33.73 -2.66
N THR A 17 50.14 34.77 -3.12
CA THR A 17 50.34 35.05 -4.53
C THR A 17 51.61 34.36 -4.99
N ALA A 18 51.51 33.36 -5.89
CA ALA A 18 52.63 32.86 -6.64
C ALA A 18 52.34 32.96 -8.15
N CYS A 19 53.18 33.74 -8.79
CA CYS A 19 53.18 33.97 -10.23
C CYS A 19 54.12 32.96 -10.91
N GLY A 20 53.68 32.39 -12.05
CA GLY A 20 54.56 32.04 -13.15
C GLY A 20 54.77 30.59 -13.47
N GLY A 21 54.44 30.19 -14.71
CA GLY A 21 55.02 29.07 -15.43
C GLY A 21 54.00 28.11 -16.07
N GLY A 22 53.82 28.23 -17.39
CA GLY A 22 52.91 27.41 -18.19
C GLY A 22 53.28 25.91 -18.18
N GLY A 23 52.30 25.10 -18.06
CA GLY A 23 52.31 23.66 -18.28
C GLY A 23 50.86 23.21 -18.23
N GLY A 24 50.33 22.70 -19.37
CA GLY A 24 48.95 22.23 -19.46
C GLY A 24 48.72 21.09 -18.46
N SER A 25 48.10 21.44 -17.35
CA SER A 25 47.47 20.47 -16.46
C SER A 25 46.02 20.36 -16.93
N SER A 26 45.67 19.20 -17.48
CA SER A 26 44.31 18.79 -17.59
C SER A 26 43.75 18.76 -16.17
N ASP A 27 42.98 19.78 -15.80
CA ASP A 27 42.15 19.73 -14.63
C ASP A 27 41.14 18.60 -14.83
N VAL A 28 41.50 17.40 -14.42
CA VAL A 28 40.51 16.37 -14.10
C VAL A 28 39.80 16.87 -12.83
N SER A 29 38.86 17.78 -13.06
CA SER A 29 37.79 18.00 -12.07
C SER A 29 37.12 16.63 -11.97
N SER A 30 37.49 15.83 -10.98
CA SER A 30 36.72 14.69 -10.56
C SER A 30 35.36 15.28 -10.19
N ALA A 31 34.38 15.13 -11.06
CA ALA A 31 33.00 15.40 -10.75
C ALA A 31 32.67 14.45 -9.58
N VAL A 32 32.79 14.95 -8.35
CA VAL A 32 32.22 14.28 -7.19
C VAL A 32 30.73 14.23 -7.50
N GLY A 33 30.22 13.01 -7.78
CA GLY A 33 28.82 12.82 -8.09
C GLY A 33 27.96 13.43 -6.97
N GLU A 34 26.81 13.94 -7.32
CA GLU A 34 25.87 14.49 -6.36
C GLU A 34 25.33 13.40 -5.44
N VAL A 35 25.33 13.65 -4.14
CA VAL A 35 24.69 12.77 -3.16
C VAL A 35 23.19 13.02 -3.22
N LEU A 36 22.42 12.00 -3.54
CA LEU A 36 20.98 11.99 -3.64
C LEU A 36 20.37 11.46 -2.34
N THR A 37 19.08 11.77 -2.14
CA THR A 37 18.29 11.25 -1.03
C THR A 37 17.19 10.34 -1.57
N GLY A 38 17.06 9.15 -0.99
CA GLY A 38 15.94 8.24 -1.19
C GLY A 38 15.21 7.99 0.12
N ARG A 39 14.03 7.40 0.07
CA ARG A 39 13.24 7.00 1.23
C ARG A 39 12.89 5.52 1.17
N LEU A 40 12.99 4.83 2.31
CA LEU A 40 12.47 3.47 2.49
C LEU A 40 11.04 3.57 3.03
N ILE A 41 10.06 3.01 2.30
CA ILE A 41 8.64 3.23 2.51
C ILE A 41 7.87 1.92 2.64
N ASP A 42 7.27 1.73 3.80
CA ASP A 42 6.11 0.93 4.17
C ASP A 42 5.38 1.73 5.27
N SER A 43 4.99 2.94 5.02
CA SER A 43 5.19 4.24 5.66
C SER A 43 6.68 4.59 5.77
N ALA A 44 7.01 5.78 6.26
CA ALA A 44 8.40 6.18 6.45
C ALA A 44 9.09 5.25 7.48
N VAL A 45 10.05 4.44 7.05
CA VAL A 45 10.74 3.48 7.94
C VAL A 45 11.97 4.12 8.57
N THR A 46 11.87 4.50 9.84
CA THR A 46 12.95 5.05 10.68
C THR A 46 13.74 3.93 11.35
N GLY A 47 15.05 4.12 11.49
CA GLY A 47 15.89 3.22 12.31
C GLY A 47 16.47 2.02 11.56
N MET A 48 16.17 1.88 10.26
CA MET A 48 16.79 0.86 9.41
C MET A 48 18.21 1.26 9.03
N ARG A 49 19.21 0.41 9.29
CA ARG A 49 20.56 0.61 8.78
C ARG A 49 20.59 0.47 7.27
N TYR A 50 21.32 1.34 6.59
CA TYR A 50 21.56 1.25 5.15
C TYR A 50 23.05 1.34 4.82
N GLU A 51 23.44 0.70 3.72
CA GLU A 51 24.79 0.74 3.17
C GLU A 51 24.74 0.75 1.63
N THR A 52 25.44 1.70 1.02
CA THR A 52 25.70 1.77 -0.41
C THR A 52 27.23 1.73 -0.62
N PRO A 53 27.74 1.62 -1.85
CA PRO A 53 29.18 1.68 -2.11
C PRO A 53 29.88 2.95 -1.57
N THR A 54 29.15 4.08 -1.44
CA THR A 54 29.73 5.35 -1.01
C THR A 54 29.13 5.95 0.24
N GLN A 55 27.92 5.53 0.66
CA GLN A 55 27.18 6.08 1.78
C GLN A 55 26.76 4.98 2.76
N SER A 56 26.62 5.34 4.02
CA SER A 56 26.05 4.43 5.03
C SER A 56 25.46 5.24 6.18
N GLY A 57 24.48 4.68 6.86
CA GLY A 57 23.83 5.33 7.99
C GLY A 57 22.65 4.53 8.51
N VAL A 58 21.72 5.27 9.10
CA VAL A 58 20.43 4.78 9.59
C VAL A 58 19.37 5.71 9.02
N THR A 59 18.26 5.17 8.58
CA THR A 59 17.15 5.97 8.05
C THR A 59 16.58 6.90 9.12
N ASP A 60 16.29 8.13 8.74
CA ASP A 60 15.73 9.17 9.62
C ASP A 60 14.21 9.09 9.76
N ALA A 61 13.59 10.09 10.37
CA ALA A 61 12.15 10.15 10.62
C ALA A 61 11.30 10.12 9.34
N ASP A 62 11.86 10.53 8.21
CA ASP A 62 11.19 10.48 6.91
C ASP A 62 11.52 9.19 6.12
N GLY A 63 12.21 8.21 6.76
CA GLY A 63 12.72 7.01 6.12
C GLY A 63 13.91 7.27 5.20
N SER A 64 14.56 8.45 5.29
CA SER A 64 15.54 8.91 4.31
C SER A 64 16.89 8.21 4.45
N PHE A 65 17.50 7.93 3.30
CA PHE A 65 18.86 7.43 3.16
C PHE A 65 19.62 8.17 2.04
N SER A 66 20.94 8.20 2.12
CA SER A 66 21.79 8.87 1.12
C SER A 66 22.39 7.86 0.14
N TYR A 67 22.52 8.23 -1.13
CA TYR A 67 23.11 7.40 -2.18
C TYR A 67 23.69 8.26 -3.31
N MET A 68 24.50 7.66 -4.18
CA MET A 68 24.89 8.26 -5.46
C MET A 68 24.16 7.56 -6.62
N ALA A 69 23.98 8.26 -7.73
CA ALA A 69 23.30 7.73 -8.91
C ALA A 69 23.91 6.38 -9.35
N ASN A 70 23.02 5.41 -9.64
CA ASN A 70 23.34 4.04 -10.05
C ASN A 70 23.97 3.15 -8.98
N GLU A 71 23.95 3.53 -7.72
CA GLU A 71 24.35 2.63 -6.63
C GLU A 71 23.22 1.67 -6.28
N THR A 72 23.58 0.59 -5.63
CA THR A 72 22.63 -0.27 -4.90
C THR A 72 22.68 0.08 -3.42
N VAL A 73 21.56 -0.09 -2.72
CA VAL A 73 21.48 0.01 -1.27
C VAL A 73 21.13 -1.36 -0.68
N ILE A 74 21.72 -1.65 0.47
CA ILE A 74 21.38 -2.82 1.29
C ILE A 74 20.86 -2.29 2.61
N PHE A 75 19.63 -2.68 2.96
CA PHE A 75 19.04 -2.37 4.26
C PHE A 75 19.22 -3.53 5.22
N SER A 76 19.36 -3.22 6.52
CA SER A 76 19.48 -4.24 7.56
C SER A 76 18.94 -3.77 8.90
N LEU A 77 18.41 -4.72 9.68
CA LEU A 77 18.04 -4.55 11.09
C LEU A 77 18.80 -5.60 11.92
N GLY A 78 19.75 -5.16 12.74
CA GLY A 78 20.68 -6.10 13.37
C GLY A 78 21.42 -6.93 12.30
N ASP A 79 21.31 -8.26 12.40
CA ASP A 79 21.89 -9.20 11.43
C ASP A 79 20.89 -9.67 10.36
N ILE A 80 19.64 -9.18 10.39
CA ILE A 80 18.67 -9.40 9.30
C ILE A 80 19.04 -8.45 8.16
N VAL A 81 19.50 -9.02 7.05
CA VAL A 81 19.93 -8.28 5.84
C VAL A 81 18.93 -8.49 4.74
N LEU A 82 18.39 -7.39 4.18
CA LEU A 82 17.50 -7.45 3.03
C LEU A 82 18.29 -7.60 1.72
N PRO A 83 17.68 -8.14 0.66
CA PRO A 83 18.30 -8.17 -0.66
C PRO A 83 18.78 -6.78 -1.11
N PRO A 84 19.90 -6.69 -1.86
CA PRO A 84 20.33 -5.43 -2.43
C PRO A 84 19.33 -4.92 -3.47
N VAL A 85 19.02 -3.64 -3.42
CA VAL A 85 18.06 -2.98 -4.33
C VAL A 85 18.72 -1.78 -5.00
N THR A 86 18.35 -1.47 -6.24
CA THR A 86 18.80 -0.26 -6.92
C THR A 86 18.31 0.96 -6.15
N SER A 87 19.23 1.87 -5.76
CA SER A 87 18.87 3.10 -5.07
C SER A 87 18.01 4.01 -5.93
N ALA A 88 16.92 4.50 -5.36
CA ALA A 88 15.90 5.32 -6.01
C ALA A 88 15.36 6.36 -5.03
N PRO A 89 14.64 7.41 -5.51
CA PRO A 89 14.00 8.38 -4.64
C PRO A 89 13.01 7.76 -3.65
N VAL A 90 12.36 6.65 -4.03
CA VAL A 90 11.52 5.83 -3.16
C VAL A 90 11.90 4.39 -3.37
N VAL A 91 12.04 3.64 -2.30
CA VAL A 91 12.28 2.18 -2.26
C VAL A 91 11.23 1.56 -1.35
N THR A 92 10.55 0.55 -1.86
CA THR A 92 9.46 -0.16 -1.17
C THR A 92 9.80 -1.64 -0.98
N PRO A 93 9.07 -2.40 -0.17
CA PRO A 93 9.13 -3.86 -0.14
C PRO A 93 9.02 -4.54 -1.51
N LEU A 94 8.28 -3.95 -2.46
CA LEU A 94 8.21 -4.45 -3.84
C LEU A 94 9.56 -4.37 -4.55
N ASP A 95 10.26 -3.24 -4.41
CA ASP A 95 11.59 -3.02 -5.00
C ASP A 95 12.62 -3.96 -4.38
N VAL A 96 12.59 -4.14 -3.05
CA VAL A 96 13.48 -5.05 -2.30
C VAL A 96 13.41 -6.48 -2.86
N PHE A 97 12.24 -6.95 -3.20
CA PHE A 97 12.06 -8.30 -3.76
C PHE A 97 11.92 -8.35 -5.29
N SER A 98 12.11 -7.21 -5.96
CA SER A 98 12.06 -7.08 -7.43
C SER A 98 10.77 -7.69 -8.01
N THR A 99 9.63 -7.36 -7.41
CA THR A 99 8.30 -7.85 -7.82
C THR A 99 7.33 -6.68 -7.92
N SER A 100 6.32 -6.82 -8.76
CA SER A 100 5.14 -5.95 -8.79
C SER A 100 3.92 -6.59 -8.10
N ASN A 101 4.08 -7.82 -7.58
CA ASN A 101 3.00 -8.54 -6.93
C ASN A 101 2.97 -8.21 -5.43
N ILE A 102 2.01 -7.41 -5.00
CA ILE A 102 1.81 -7.06 -3.59
C ILE A 102 1.49 -8.31 -2.73
N ALA A 103 0.88 -9.35 -3.33
CA ALA A 103 0.59 -10.62 -2.68
C ALA A 103 1.79 -11.60 -2.65
N ASP A 104 3.00 -11.18 -3.06
CA ASP A 104 4.20 -12.00 -2.89
C ASP A 104 4.46 -12.24 -1.39
N ALA A 105 4.58 -13.50 -0.98
CA ALA A 105 4.76 -13.86 0.43
C ALA A 105 5.95 -13.14 1.09
N ARG A 106 7.00 -12.78 0.33
CA ARG A 106 8.16 -12.05 0.83
C ARG A 106 7.83 -10.59 1.14
N VAL A 107 6.99 -9.97 0.29
CA VAL A 107 6.48 -8.60 0.50
C VAL A 107 5.59 -8.60 1.74
N ILE A 108 4.59 -9.49 1.79
CA ILE A 108 3.71 -9.64 2.96
C ILE A 108 4.50 -9.80 4.25
N ASN A 109 5.48 -10.70 4.27
CA ASN A 109 6.24 -10.99 5.47
C ASN A 109 7.18 -9.85 5.88
N LEU A 110 7.72 -9.08 4.93
CA LEU A 110 8.51 -7.88 5.25
C LEU A 110 7.63 -6.78 5.84
N THR A 111 6.48 -6.48 5.25
CA THR A 111 5.53 -5.48 5.76
C THR A 111 5.01 -5.87 7.15
N ARG A 112 4.60 -7.14 7.36
CA ARG A 112 4.23 -7.67 8.68
C ARG A 112 5.33 -7.43 9.71
N LEU A 113 6.58 -7.73 9.36
CA LEU A 113 7.70 -7.55 10.29
C LEU A 113 7.93 -6.08 10.62
N LEU A 114 8.03 -5.20 9.63
CA LEU A 114 8.28 -3.78 9.83
C LEU A 114 7.21 -3.15 10.73
N GLN A 115 5.95 -3.35 10.42
CA GLN A 115 4.81 -2.81 11.17
C GLN A 115 4.70 -3.43 12.57
N SER A 116 5.04 -4.72 12.76
CA SER A 116 5.07 -5.34 14.10
C SER A 116 6.21 -4.83 14.98
N LEU A 117 7.29 -4.33 14.38
CA LEU A 117 8.45 -3.78 15.11
C LEU A 117 8.33 -2.28 15.36
N ASP A 118 7.27 -1.66 14.89
CA ASP A 118 6.99 -0.23 15.12
C ASP A 118 6.83 0.06 16.61
N GLU A 119 7.51 1.11 17.11
CA GLU A 119 7.61 1.42 18.53
C GLU A 119 6.25 1.62 19.19
N ASP A 120 5.37 2.39 18.56
CA ASP A 120 4.04 2.73 19.09
C ASP A 120 2.90 1.89 18.47
N GLY A 121 3.22 1.04 17.49
CA GLY A 121 2.29 0.12 16.82
C GLY A 121 1.28 0.81 15.92
N ASN A 122 1.55 2.04 15.51
CA ASN A 122 0.70 2.83 14.61
C ASN A 122 1.47 3.20 13.33
N ALA A 123 1.52 2.29 12.38
CA ALA A 123 2.24 2.49 11.13
C ALA A 123 1.75 3.70 10.30
N ASP A 124 0.54 4.24 10.55
CA ASP A 124 0.01 5.43 9.85
C ASP A 124 0.79 6.71 10.12
N ASN A 125 1.51 6.78 11.23
CA ASN A 125 2.34 7.94 11.59
C ASN A 125 3.82 7.75 11.26
N GLY A 126 4.17 6.65 10.58
CA GLY A 126 5.52 6.19 10.28
C GLY A 126 5.91 4.98 11.12
N ILE A 127 6.88 4.20 10.65
CA ILE A 127 7.38 2.99 11.33
C ILE A 127 8.70 3.33 12.00
N THR A 128 8.75 3.28 13.34
CA THR A 128 9.97 3.54 14.12
C THR A 128 10.55 2.25 14.67
N LEU A 129 11.67 1.80 14.09
CA LEU A 129 12.41 0.63 14.55
C LEU A 129 13.38 1.03 15.65
N THR A 130 13.17 0.51 16.85
CA THR A 130 13.97 0.87 18.03
C THR A 130 15.37 0.25 18.00
N SER A 131 16.29 0.81 18.78
CA SER A 131 17.60 0.15 19.02
C SER A 131 17.45 -1.21 19.72
N THR A 132 16.36 -1.41 20.47
CA THR A 132 16.02 -2.71 21.09
C THR A 132 15.63 -3.73 20.03
N ALA A 133 14.84 -3.34 19.03
CA ALA A 133 14.51 -4.20 17.89
C ALA A 133 15.78 -4.61 17.14
N ALA A 134 16.68 -3.65 16.82
CA ALA A 134 17.94 -3.93 16.18
C ALA A 134 18.84 -4.88 17.01
N ALA A 135 18.91 -4.69 18.32
CA ALA A 135 19.67 -5.58 19.22
C ALA A 135 19.05 -6.99 19.26
N SER A 136 17.73 -7.11 19.30
CA SER A 136 17.00 -8.39 19.32
C SER A 136 17.12 -9.15 17.99
N ALA A 137 17.40 -8.45 16.89
CA ALA A 137 17.65 -9.03 15.57
C ALA A 137 19.09 -9.56 15.39
N THR A 138 19.97 -9.37 16.40
CA THR A 138 21.35 -9.86 16.32
C THR A 138 21.39 -11.38 16.32
N GLY A 139 22.15 -11.96 15.41
CA GLY A 139 22.30 -13.41 15.21
C GLY A 139 21.14 -14.05 14.44
N LEU A 140 20.17 -13.28 13.97
CA LEU A 140 19.05 -13.80 13.19
C LEU A 140 19.35 -13.77 11.70
N THR A 141 18.92 -14.84 11.03
CA THR A 141 18.80 -14.90 9.57
C THR A 141 17.35 -15.25 9.26
N VAL A 142 16.70 -14.45 8.42
CA VAL A 142 15.28 -14.57 8.12
C VAL A 142 15.09 -14.88 6.63
N ASP A 143 14.32 -15.92 6.33
CA ASP A 143 13.83 -16.21 4.98
C ASP A 143 12.39 -15.72 4.85
N PHE A 144 12.21 -14.59 4.20
CA PHE A 144 10.91 -13.95 4.00
C PHE A 144 9.96 -14.79 3.13
N GLY A 145 10.45 -15.72 2.31
CA GLY A 145 9.63 -16.64 1.52
C GLY A 145 9.26 -17.93 2.22
N SER A 146 9.77 -18.16 3.42
CA SER A 146 9.58 -19.42 4.14
C SER A 146 8.19 -19.55 4.76
N THR A 147 7.59 -20.73 4.67
CA THR A 147 6.39 -21.08 5.45
C THR A 147 6.62 -21.11 6.97
N SER A 148 7.87 -21.10 7.40
CA SER A 148 8.26 -21.02 8.82
C SER A 148 8.65 -19.61 9.26
N PHE A 149 8.37 -18.58 8.44
CA PHE A 149 8.74 -17.19 8.71
C PHE A 149 8.30 -16.73 10.10
N ASP A 150 7.05 -16.95 10.48
CA ASP A 150 6.51 -16.55 11.79
C ASP A 150 7.36 -17.08 12.94
N SER A 151 7.78 -18.35 12.88
CA SER A 151 8.61 -18.94 13.93
C SER A 151 10.04 -18.40 13.96
N GLN A 152 10.54 -17.86 12.83
CA GLN A 152 11.85 -17.21 12.78
C GLN A 152 11.87 -15.85 13.46
N VAL A 153 10.74 -15.11 13.43
CA VAL A 153 10.65 -13.72 13.89
C VAL A 153 9.85 -13.51 15.18
N ASN A 154 9.06 -14.50 15.65
CA ASN A 154 8.23 -14.36 16.84
C ASN A 154 9.00 -13.86 18.07
N ASN A 155 10.24 -14.37 18.28
CA ASN A 155 11.07 -13.98 19.41
C ASN A 155 11.61 -12.55 19.27
N LEU A 156 11.90 -12.11 18.04
CA LEU A 156 12.29 -10.75 17.73
C LEU A 156 11.13 -9.79 18.04
N VAL A 157 9.93 -10.06 17.51
CA VAL A 157 8.74 -9.20 17.73
C VAL A 157 8.43 -9.09 19.23
N ALA A 158 8.40 -10.22 19.95
CA ALA A 158 8.12 -10.24 21.39
C ALA A 158 9.12 -9.46 22.26
N ASN A 159 10.34 -9.21 21.76
CA ASN A 159 11.43 -8.55 22.49
C ASN A 159 11.95 -7.28 21.81
N SER A 160 11.22 -6.75 20.83
CA SER A 160 11.59 -5.58 20.03
C SER A 160 11.52 -4.26 20.79
N GLY A 161 10.74 -4.21 21.86
CA GLY A 161 10.39 -2.96 22.55
C GLY A 161 9.20 -2.25 21.94
N SER A 162 8.60 -2.79 20.87
CA SER A 162 7.30 -2.36 20.33
C SER A 162 6.17 -2.63 21.35
N VAL A 163 5.09 -1.87 21.25
CA VAL A 163 3.84 -2.18 21.96
C VAL A 163 3.15 -3.42 21.40
N ILE A 164 3.47 -3.80 20.15
CA ILE A 164 3.03 -5.03 19.50
C ILE A 164 3.98 -6.16 19.93
N THR A 165 3.42 -7.22 20.53
CA THR A 165 4.20 -8.35 21.07
C THR A 165 4.04 -9.65 20.26
N SER A 166 3.24 -9.62 19.23
CA SER A 166 3.02 -10.74 18.28
C SER A 166 2.99 -10.22 16.86
N LEU A 167 3.46 -11.04 15.94
CA LEU A 167 3.47 -10.68 14.51
C LEU A 167 2.04 -10.42 14.04
N ILE A 168 1.79 -9.27 13.40
CA ILE A 168 0.48 -8.93 12.82
C ILE A 168 0.15 -9.87 11.67
N ASP A 169 -1.13 -10.00 11.34
CA ASP A 169 -1.57 -10.79 10.20
C ASP A 169 -1.21 -10.12 8.87
N GLY A 170 -1.23 -10.92 7.79
CA GLY A 170 -0.82 -10.46 6.46
C GLY A 170 -1.81 -9.50 5.83
N GLU A 171 -3.09 -9.63 6.15
CA GLU A 171 -4.16 -8.80 5.62
C GLU A 171 -4.02 -7.37 6.14
N SER A 172 -3.94 -7.19 7.46
CA SER A 172 -3.72 -5.88 8.08
C SER A 172 -2.45 -5.18 7.57
N ALA A 173 -1.36 -5.95 7.43
CA ALA A 173 -0.10 -5.38 6.94
C ALA A 173 -0.20 -4.91 5.48
N LEU A 174 -0.86 -5.67 4.63
CA LEU A 174 -1.05 -5.28 3.23
C LEU A 174 -2.04 -4.14 3.04
N ASP A 175 -3.09 -4.07 3.85
CA ASP A 175 -4.04 -2.96 3.80
C ASP A 175 -3.32 -1.64 4.05
N HIS A 176 -2.51 -1.56 5.09
CA HIS A 176 -1.67 -0.41 5.37
C HIS A 176 -0.68 -0.12 4.23
N PHE A 177 0.07 -1.13 3.77
CA PHE A 177 1.07 -0.94 2.72
C PHE A 177 0.46 -0.47 1.40
N GLN A 178 -0.69 -1.01 1.02
CA GLN A 178 -1.40 -0.58 -0.19
C GLN A 178 -1.87 0.87 -0.08
N GLU A 179 -2.41 1.29 1.08
CA GLU A 179 -2.77 2.69 1.30
C GLU A 179 -1.54 3.60 1.18
N THR A 180 -0.39 3.17 1.70
CA THR A 180 0.88 3.90 1.55
C THR A 180 1.29 4.03 0.07
N LEU A 181 1.19 2.96 -0.73
CA LEU A 181 1.50 3.02 -2.17
C LEU A 181 0.60 4.02 -2.92
N PHE A 182 -0.68 4.13 -2.54
CA PHE A 182 -1.59 5.13 -3.10
C PHE A 182 -1.23 6.55 -2.67
N GLN A 183 -0.89 6.76 -1.40
CA GLN A 183 -0.51 8.07 -0.88
C GLN A 183 0.79 8.59 -1.51
N GLU A 184 1.74 7.70 -1.77
CA GLU A 184 3.00 8.01 -2.45
C GLU A 184 2.83 8.14 -3.98
N GLY A 185 1.65 7.84 -4.54
CA GLY A 185 1.38 7.87 -5.98
C GLY A 185 2.15 6.81 -6.77
N ILE A 186 2.55 5.73 -6.13
CA ILE A 186 3.25 4.59 -6.76
C ILE A 186 2.25 3.69 -7.47
N GLU A 187 1.09 3.49 -6.85
CA GLU A 187 -0.06 2.83 -7.46
C GLU A 187 -1.21 3.80 -7.64
N GLU A 188 -1.97 3.65 -8.72
CA GLU A 188 -3.25 4.35 -8.87
C GLU A 188 -4.32 3.58 -8.10
N ARG A 189 -5.14 4.30 -7.32
CA ARG A 189 -6.34 3.68 -6.75
C ARG A 189 -7.20 3.15 -7.88
N PRO A 190 -7.64 1.88 -7.84
CA PRO A 190 -8.62 1.41 -8.79
C PRO A 190 -9.82 2.36 -8.76
N GLN A 191 -10.01 3.13 -9.82
CA GLN A 191 -11.20 3.96 -9.95
C GLN A 191 -12.33 3.05 -10.42
N ALA A 192 -13.42 3.03 -9.66
CA ALA A 192 -14.67 2.61 -10.22
C ALA A 192 -14.91 3.40 -11.52
N PRO A 193 -15.43 2.78 -12.58
CA PRO A 193 -15.79 3.50 -13.78
C PRO A 193 -16.62 4.72 -13.37
N ALA A 194 -16.20 5.92 -13.81
CA ALA A 194 -16.82 7.16 -13.41
C ALA A 194 -18.32 7.07 -13.71
N ASN A 195 -19.16 7.07 -12.67
CA ASN A 195 -20.58 7.28 -12.85
C ASN A 195 -20.72 8.62 -13.58
N PRO A 196 -21.35 8.67 -14.76
CA PRO A 196 -21.66 9.94 -15.38
C PRO A 196 -22.51 10.72 -14.38
N VAL A 197 -22.01 11.86 -13.90
CA VAL A 197 -22.80 12.81 -13.15
C VAL A 197 -23.89 13.28 -14.12
N THR A 198 -25.07 12.68 -14.03
CA THR A 198 -26.23 13.21 -14.71
C THR A 198 -26.64 14.45 -13.95
N ASP A 199 -26.25 15.62 -14.47
CA ASP A 199 -26.94 16.87 -14.15
C ASP A 199 -28.44 16.62 -14.35
N ALA A 200 -29.23 16.91 -13.33
CA ALA A 200 -30.67 16.73 -13.36
C ALA A 200 -31.26 17.40 -14.61
N PRO A 201 -32.05 16.72 -15.43
CA PRO A 201 -32.65 17.36 -16.56
C PRO A 201 -33.78 18.30 -16.08
N ASP A 202 -33.68 19.52 -16.58
CA ASP A 202 -34.74 20.54 -16.55
C ASP A 202 -36.06 19.96 -17.13
N THR A 203 -37.12 20.06 -16.35
CA THR A 203 -38.44 19.61 -16.73
C THR A 203 -39.04 20.54 -17.77
N SER A 204 -39.10 20.12 -19.04
CA SER A 204 -40.10 20.61 -19.98
C SER A 204 -40.52 19.54 -20.98
N ASP A 205 -41.77 19.19 -20.89
CA ASP A 205 -42.67 18.49 -21.83
C ASP A 205 -42.10 18.14 -23.22
N GLU A 206 -42.03 16.83 -23.51
CA GLU A 206 -42.65 16.24 -24.71
C GLU A 206 -42.74 14.72 -24.52
N GLN A 207 -43.98 14.22 -24.61
CA GLN A 207 -44.33 12.82 -24.58
C GLN A 207 -44.24 12.26 -26.01
N PRO A 208 -43.29 11.37 -26.34
CA PRO A 208 -43.44 10.52 -27.51
C PRO A 208 -44.15 9.24 -27.10
N THR A 209 -45.36 9.10 -27.60
CA THR A 209 -46.06 7.81 -27.68
C THR A 209 -45.31 6.91 -28.65
N SER A 210 -44.54 5.98 -28.16
CA SER A 210 -44.11 4.79 -28.88
C SER A 210 -44.04 3.63 -27.88
N SER A 211 -44.94 2.69 -28.05
CA SER A 211 -45.02 1.43 -27.32
C SER A 211 -44.00 0.45 -27.93
N ASP A 212 -42.74 0.58 -27.57
CA ASP A 212 -41.77 -0.49 -27.61
C ASP A 212 -41.00 -0.44 -26.26
N ASN A 213 -41.63 -1.02 -25.22
CA ASN A 213 -40.96 -1.31 -23.97
C ASN A 213 -40.06 -2.50 -24.26
N PRO A 214 -38.70 -2.35 -24.31
CA PRO A 214 -37.82 -3.50 -24.31
C PRO A 214 -38.16 -4.33 -23.08
N ALA A 215 -38.29 -5.64 -23.24
CA ALA A 215 -38.65 -6.53 -22.15
C ALA A 215 -37.57 -6.37 -21.06
N THR A 216 -37.99 -5.85 -19.91
CA THR A 216 -37.13 -5.70 -18.72
C THR A 216 -36.59 -7.09 -18.35
N HIS A 217 -35.30 -7.19 -18.04
CA HIS A 217 -34.70 -8.46 -17.66
C HIS A 217 -35.40 -9.09 -16.44
N PRO A 218 -35.60 -10.43 -16.39
CA PRO A 218 -36.33 -11.08 -15.30
C PRO A 218 -35.79 -10.83 -13.90
N LEU A 219 -34.48 -10.50 -13.75
CA LEU A 219 -33.88 -10.17 -12.47
C LEU A 219 -34.23 -8.77 -11.96
N VAL A 220 -34.70 -7.87 -12.81
CA VAL A 220 -35.08 -6.51 -12.36
C VAL A 220 -36.25 -6.59 -11.37
N GLY A 221 -36.04 -5.95 -10.21
CA GLY A 221 -36.95 -5.99 -9.06
C GLY A 221 -36.78 -7.23 -8.16
N THR A 222 -35.87 -8.16 -8.50
CA THR A 222 -35.50 -9.27 -7.57
C THR A 222 -34.45 -8.83 -6.58
N SER A 223 -34.40 -9.53 -5.43
CA SER A 223 -33.44 -9.27 -4.36
C SER A 223 -32.81 -10.54 -3.85
N ALA A 224 -31.57 -10.46 -3.40
CA ALA A 224 -30.83 -11.54 -2.74
C ALA A 224 -30.07 -10.98 -1.52
N GLU A 225 -30.03 -11.78 -0.46
CA GLU A 225 -29.30 -11.44 0.77
C GLU A 225 -27.84 -11.87 0.67
N PHE A 226 -26.92 -11.07 1.19
CA PHE A 226 -25.51 -11.45 1.28
C PHE A 226 -25.31 -12.50 2.37
N SER A 227 -24.57 -13.56 2.02
CA SER A 227 -23.95 -14.47 3.00
C SER A 227 -22.86 -13.72 3.76
N ASN A 228 -22.54 -14.18 4.97
CA ASN A 228 -21.43 -13.65 5.77
C ASN A 228 -20.39 -14.76 6.00
N PHE A 229 -19.25 -14.67 5.33
CA PHE A 229 -18.15 -15.62 5.51
C PHE A 229 -17.02 -14.99 6.35
N ALA A 230 -16.85 -13.67 6.23
CA ALA A 230 -15.87 -12.88 7.00
C ALA A 230 -16.30 -11.41 7.10
N HIS A 231 -15.66 -10.64 7.97
CA HIS A 231 -15.74 -9.17 8.06
C HIS A 231 -17.15 -8.59 8.32
N GLY A 232 -18.08 -9.41 8.80
CA GLY A 232 -19.42 -8.95 9.19
C GLY A 232 -20.26 -8.47 8.00
N ILE A 233 -20.11 -9.08 6.82
CA ILE A 233 -20.89 -8.72 5.64
C ILE A 233 -22.37 -8.96 5.89
N GLU A 234 -23.18 -7.92 5.72
CA GLU A 234 -24.63 -7.95 5.70
C GLU A 234 -25.15 -7.02 4.60
N GLY A 235 -26.31 -7.30 4.08
CA GLY A 235 -26.98 -6.42 3.09
C GLY A 235 -27.91 -7.19 2.16
N THR A 236 -28.74 -6.43 1.46
CA THR A 236 -29.69 -6.97 0.47
C THR A 236 -29.40 -6.32 -0.88
N LEU A 237 -28.97 -7.12 -1.84
CA LEU A 237 -28.80 -6.70 -3.23
C LEU A 237 -30.15 -6.70 -3.93
N THR A 238 -30.49 -5.64 -4.68
CA THR A 238 -31.71 -5.51 -5.49
C THR A 238 -31.36 -4.94 -6.86
N PHE A 239 -31.81 -5.56 -7.94
CA PHE A 239 -31.67 -5.02 -9.30
C PHE A 239 -32.73 -3.96 -9.54
N LEU A 240 -32.30 -2.70 -9.77
CA LEU A 240 -33.22 -1.57 -10.02
C LEU A 240 -33.63 -1.48 -11.48
N ASP A 241 -32.72 -1.79 -12.37
CA ASP A 241 -32.93 -1.85 -13.83
C ASP A 241 -31.90 -2.80 -14.47
N ASP A 242 -31.87 -2.89 -15.82
CA ASP A 242 -31.00 -3.80 -16.57
C ASP A 242 -29.47 -3.50 -16.40
N ARG A 243 -29.14 -2.36 -15.77
CA ARG A 243 -27.76 -1.86 -15.64
C ARG A 243 -27.36 -1.46 -14.21
N THR A 244 -28.31 -1.49 -13.27
CA THR A 244 -28.09 -0.94 -11.94
C THR A 244 -28.58 -1.90 -10.87
N PHE A 245 -27.73 -2.17 -9.89
CA PHE A 245 -28.16 -2.78 -8.64
C PHE A 245 -27.87 -1.88 -7.45
N GLU A 246 -28.62 -2.09 -6.39
CA GLU A 246 -28.46 -1.43 -5.11
C GLU A 246 -28.18 -2.49 -4.04
N VAL A 247 -27.23 -2.23 -3.15
CA VAL A 247 -27.05 -2.99 -1.92
C VAL A 247 -27.53 -2.13 -0.76
N SER A 248 -28.69 -2.46 -0.21
CA SER A 248 -29.27 -1.79 0.94
C SER A 248 -28.89 -2.48 2.26
N ASN A 249 -28.90 -1.74 3.38
CA ASN A 249 -28.49 -2.21 4.70
C ASN A 249 -27.07 -2.84 4.72
N PHE A 250 -26.18 -2.35 3.85
CA PHE A 250 -24.83 -2.87 3.75
C PHE A 250 -24.03 -2.59 5.02
N SER A 251 -23.52 -3.65 5.63
CA SER A 251 -22.61 -3.59 6.76
C SER A 251 -21.33 -4.35 6.42
N TYR A 252 -20.19 -3.79 6.80
CA TYR A 252 -18.86 -4.32 6.56
C TYR A 252 -17.86 -3.60 7.49
N ASP A 253 -16.93 -4.29 8.11
CA ASP A 253 -15.98 -3.68 9.05
C ASP A 253 -14.90 -2.81 8.38
N GLY A 254 -14.73 -2.94 7.05
CA GLY A 254 -13.76 -2.18 6.27
C GLY A 254 -12.38 -2.82 6.16
N GLY A 255 -12.19 -4.02 6.74
CA GLY A 255 -10.91 -4.74 6.71
C GLY A 255 -10.58 -5.36 5.34
N GLY A 256 -9.32 -5.70 5.14
CA GLY A 256 -8.81 -6.29 3.91
C GLY A 256 -8.20 -5.28 2.94
N PRO A 257 -7.08 -5.64 2.28
CA PRO A 257 -6.23 -4.68 1.57
C PRO A 257 -6.78 -4.23 0.21
N SER A 258 -7.67 -5.00 -0.42
CA SER A 258 -8.22 -4.68 -1.75
C SER A 258 -9.58 -5.32 -1.93
N VAL A 259 -10.63 -4.64 -1.46
CA VAL A 259 -11.98 -5.20 -1.40
C VAL A 259 -12.95 -4.40 -2.26
N PHE A 260 -13.69 -5.11 -3.12
CA PHE A 260 -14.66 -4.54 -4.04
C PHE A 260 -15.88 -5.47 -4.18
N PHE A 261 -16.92 -4.99 -4.86
CA PHE A 261 -17.89 -5.91 -5.42
C PHE A 261 -17.33 -6.57 -6.67
N TYR A 262 -17.45 -7.89 -6.73
CA TYR A 262 -17.11 -8.70 -7.90
C TYR A 262 -18.36 -9.45 -8.38
N LEU A 263 -18.63 -9.34 -9.69
CA LEU A 263 -19.58 -10.20 -10.36
C LEU A 263 -18.92 -11.56 -10.61
N GLY A 264 -19.69 -12.64 -10.51
CA GLY A 264 -19.17 -13.98 -10.75
C GLY A 264 -20.25 -14.96 -11.20
N THR A 265 -19.80 -16.14 -11.58
CA THR A 265 -20.67 -17.25 -12.01
C THR A 265 -20.34 -18.47 -11.17
N ASP A 266 -21.40 -19.11 -10.63
CA ASP A 266 -21.30 -20.34 -9.86
C ASP A 266 -20.31 -20.30 -8.68
N GLY A 267 -20.18 -19.11 -8.05
CA GLY A 267 -19.31 -18.88 -6.89
C GLY A 267 -17.84 -18.61 -7.24
N ASP A 268 -17.48 -18.51 -8.53
CA ASP A 268 -16.17 -18.03 -8.96
C ASP A 268 -16.21 -16.51 -9.21
N TYR A 269 -15.58 -15.77 -8.33
CA TYR A 269 -15.46 -14.30 -8.37
C TYR A 269 -14.02 -13.85 -8.66
N SER A 270 -13.10 -14.79 -8.90
CA SER A 270 -11.70 -14.47 -9.09
C SER A 270 -11.45 -13.75 -10.41
N SER A 271 -10.56 -12.77 -10.41
CA SER A 271 -10.12 -12.06 -11.63
C SER A 271 -9.34 -12.96 -12.61
N ALA A 272 -8.81 -14.09 -12.11
CA ALA A 272 -8.18 -15.12 -12.94
C ALA A 272 -9.21 -16.05 -13.64
N GLY A 273 -10.47 -16.04 -13.18
CA GLY A 273 -11.59 -16.77 -13.74
C GLY A 273 -12.55 -15.86 -14.49
N VAL A 274 -13.81 -15.86 -14.04
CA VAL A 274 -14.91 -15.07 -14.64
C VAL A 274 -15.20 -13.79 -13.85
N GLY A 275 -14.53 -13.57 -12.73
CA GLY A 275 -14.77 -12.45 -11.84
C GLY A 275 -14.54 -11.09 -12.49
N ARG A 276 -15.49 -10.18 -12.34
CA ARG A 276 -15.45 -8.81 -12.87
C ARG A 276 -15.68 -7.81 -11.75
N LEU A 277 -14.67 -6.97 -11.49
CA LEU A 277 -14.75 -5.87 -10.53
C LEU A 277 -15.81 -4.84 -10.97
N VAL A 278 -16.67 -4.44 -10.03
CA VAL A 278 -17.68 -3.37 -10.23
C VAL A 278 -17.81 -2.51 -8.97
N GLY A 279 -18.29 -1.30 -9.14
CA GLY A 279 -18.56 -0.38 -8.04
C GLY A 279 -17.31 0.20 -7.36
N PRO A 280 -17.47 0.86 -6.21
CA PRO A 280 -16.39 1.51 -5.49
C PRO A 280 -15.52 0.51 -4.73
N ARG A 281 -14.31 0.96 -4.33
CA ARG A 281 -13.53 0.28 -3.30
C ARG A 281 -14.28 0.31 -1.97
N LEU A 282 -14.29 -0.82 -1.27
CA LEU A 282 -15.06 -0.98 -0.03
C LEU A 282 -14.20 -0.90 1.24
N ASN A 283 -12.94 -1.34 1.18
CA ASN A 283 -12.07 -1.33 2.35
C ASN A 283 -11.55 0.08 2.70
N GLY A 284 -10.97 0.21 3.92
CA GLY A 284 -10.46 1.46 4.46
C GLY A 284 -11.49 2.29 5.24
N ARG A 285 -12.74 1.85 5.34
CA ARG A 285 -13.75 2.38 6.27
C ARG A 285 -14.83 1.34 6.57
N SER A 286 -15.42 1.42 7.74
CA SER A 286 -16.59 0.59 8.06
C SER A 286 -17.89 1.14 7.47
N TYR A 287 -18.81 0.23 7.18
CA TYR A 287 -20.18 0.48 6.72
C TYR A 287 -21.16 -0.04 7.76
N ASN A 288 -22.18 0.73 8.08
CA ASN A 288 -23.20 0.39 9.08
C ASN A 288 -24.58 0.63 8.50
N SER A 289 -25.18 -0.41 7.90
CA SER A 289 -26.51 -0.37 7.24
C SER A 289 -26.63 0.74 6.20
N GLU A 290 -25.58 0.95 5.42
CA GLU A 290 -25.55 1.95 4.35
C GLU A 290 -26.19 1.41 3.07
N THR A 291 -26.46 2.31 2.12
CA THR A 291 -26.93 1.95 0.78
C THR A 291 -25.87 2.30 -0.25
N ILE A 292 -25.52 1.33 -1.10
CA ILE A 292 -24.56 1.50 -2.18
C ILE A 292 -25.24 1.16 -3.49
N THR A 293 -25.20 2.09 -4.45
CA THR A 293 -25.71 1.87 -5.81
C THR A 293 -24.54 1.63 -6.75
N VAL A 294 -24.63 0.60 -7.57
CA VAL A 294 -23.62 0.21 -8.55
C VAL A 294 -24.22 0.13 -9.93
N THR A 295 -23.61 0.84 -10.89
CA THR A 295 -23.95 0.74 -12.32
C THR A 295 -22.98 -0.21 -13.01
N LEU A 296 -23.51 -1.14 -13.78
CA LEU A 296 -22.72 -2.11 -14.55
C LEU A 296 -21.98 -1.44 -15.71
N PRO A 297 -20.73 -1.83 -16.01
CA PRO A 297 -20.00 -1.44 -17.22
C PRO A 297 -20.78 -1.77 -18.50
N ASP A 298 -20.55 -1.01 -19.58
CA ASP A 298 -21.31 -1.14 -20.83
C ASP A 298 -21.20 -2.49 -21.53
N ASP A 299 -20.14 -3.22 -21.25
CA ASP A 299 -19.83 -4.55 -21.80
C ASP A 299 -20.38 -5.71 -20.95
N ILE A 300 -21.16 -5.42 -19.89
CA ILE A 300 -21.73 -6.43 -18.98
C ILE A 300 -23.26 -6.32 -18.98
N THR A 301 -23.93 -7.47 -19.04
CA THR A 301 -25.39 -7.60 -18.93
C THR A 301 -25.75 -8.49 -17.74
N LEU A 302 -27.01 -8.50 -17.34
CA LEU A 302 -27.51 -9.35 -16.24
C LEU A 302 -27.47 -10.86 -16.56
N ASP A 303 -27.24 -11.25 -17.83
CA ASP A 303 -27.06 -12.64 -18.25
C ASP A 303 -25.61 -13.14 -18.05
N ASP A 304 -24.66 -12.26 -17.80
CA ASP A 304 -23.22 -12.60 -17.75
C ASP A 304 -22.77 -13.13 -16.39
N PHE A 305 -23.60 -13.03 -15.34
CA PHE A 305 -23.25 -13.45 -13.97
C PHE A 305 -24.49 -13.93 -13.20
N ASN A 306 -24.28 -14.69 -12.14
CA ASN A 306 -25.35 -15.16 -11.25
C ASN A 306 -25.04 -14.95 -9.75
N GLY A 307 -24.05 -14.09 -9.47
CA GLY A 307 -23.70 -13.72 -8.11
C GLY A 307 -22.88 -12.43 -8.04
N VAL A 308 -22.98 -11.76 -6.90
CA VAL A 308 -22.18 -10.59 -6.53
C VAL A 308 -21.50 -10.89 -5.20
N SER A 309 -20.18 -10.75 -5.13
CA SER A 309 -19.39 -10.98 -3.93
C SER A 309 -18.76 -9.69 -3.43
N VAL A 310 -18.64 -9.55 -2.11
CA VAL A 310 -17.66 -8.69 -1.47
C VAL A 310 -16.34 -9.47 -1.45
N TRP A 311 -15.45 -9.15 -2.37
CA TRP A 311 -14.29 -9.96 -2.71
C TRP A 311 -12.99 -9.21 -2.42
N CYS A 312 -12.07 -9.89 -1.71
CA CYS A 312 -10.70 -9.43 -1.56
C CYS A 312 -9.84 -9.96 -2.72
N ASP A 313 -9.42 -9.06 -3.60
CA ASP A 313 -8.71 -9.41 -4.83
C ASP A 313 -7.30 -9.96 -4.58
N ILE A 314 -6.60 -9.43 -3.58
CA ILE A 314 -5.22 -9.84 -3.25
C ILE A 314 -5.18 -11.25 -2.63
N PHE A 315 -6.11 -11.58 -1.76
CA PHE A 315 -6.17 -12.89 -1.09
C PHE A 315 -7.06 -13.90 -1.81
N PHE A 316 -7.71 -13.50 -2.90
CA PHE A 316 -8.69 -14.33 -3.61
C PHE A 316 -9.75 -14.89 -2.65
N ALA A 317 -10.26 -14.02 -1.77
CA ALA A 317 -11.14 -14.39 -0.68
C ALA A 317 -12.53 -13.80 -0.83
N ASN A 318 -13.56 -14.64 -0.69
CA ASN A 318 -14.96 -14.23 -0.65
C ASN A 318 -15.35 -13.90 0.79
N PHE A 319 -15.63 -12.64 1.09
CA PHE A 319 -16.08 -12.21 2.42
C PHE A 319 -17.59 -12.37 2.61
N GLY A 320 -18.32 -12.39 1.54
CA GLY A 320 -19.76 -12.64 1.49
C GLY A 320 -20.29 -12.46 0.08
N ASP A 321 -21.33 -13.20 -0.31
CA ASP A 321 -21.93 -13.11 -1.63
C ASP A 321 -23.45 -13.15 -1.59
N ALA A 322 -24.06 -12.58 -2.62
CA ALA A 322 -25.48 -12.68 -2.95
C ALA A 322 -25.62 -13.42 -4.29
N THR A 323 -26.32 -14.54 -4.31
CA THR A 323 -26.57 -15.36 -5.51
C THR A 323 -28.04 -15.33 -5.89
N PHE A 324 -28.36 -15.42 -7.21
CA PHE A 324 -29.71 -15.28 -7.74
C PHE A 324 -29.94 -16.12 -9.00
#